data_357a3cec3c4750f746f2d6a518f1c2a7
#
_entry.id   357a3cec3c4750f746f2d6a518f1c2a7
#
_cell.length_a   1.000
_cell.length_b   1.000
_cell.length_c   1.000
_cell.angle_alpha   90.00
_cell.angle_beta   90.00
_cell.angle_gamma   90.00
#
_symmetry.space_group_name_H-M   'P 1'
#
loop_
_entity.id
_entity.type
_entity.pdbx_description
1 polymer ?
#
loop_
_entity_poly.entity_id
_entity_poly.type
_entity_poly.pdbx_seq_one_letter_code
_entity_poly.pdbx_strand_id
1 'polypeptide(L)'
;AIREVDRNHIIMLGAPQWNGNFKPFKDWIYDDKLMWTCHRYGGDPTRPAIMNFIEFRDSTNMPMYMGEIGHNTDEWQETFCRTMEEANIGYTFWPYKKIRNSCFSGITPPENWDKVIEFSEASRSTFFEIRAARPDQEMARKAMLDFIEASRFENCVPQEGYIRSLRMKDSE
;
A
#
# COMPACT_ATOMS: atom_id res chain seq x y z
N ALA A 1 -26.94 -5.37 -5.80
CA ALA A 1 -26.10 -6.43 -6.42
C ALA A 1 -25.41 -7.29 -5.35
N ILE A 2 -24.43 -6.77 -4.53
CA ILE A 2 -23.69 -7.61 -3.55
C ILE A 2 -24.66 -8.29 -2.58
N ARG A 3 -25.62 -7.57 -1.99
CA ARG A 3 -26.56 -8.08 -1.00
C ARG A 3 -27.61 -9.07 -1.55
N GLU A 4 -27.73 -9.19 -2.84
CA GLU A 4 -28.56 -10.25 -3.48
C GLU A 4 -27.87 -11.62 -3.35
N VAL A 5 -26.55 -11.63 -3.25
CA VAL A 5 -25.73 -12.86 -3.22
C VAL A 5 -25.17 -13.11 -1.81
N ASP A 6 -24.74 -12.05 -1.11
CA ASP A 6 -24.09 -12.11 0.18
C ASP A 6 -24.73 -11.15 1.20
N ARG A 7 -25.40 -11.71 2.16
CA ARG A 7 -26.08 -10.98 3.26
C ARG A 7 -25.29 -10.99 4.57
N ASN A 8 -24.18 -11.70 4.62
CA ASN A 8 -23.47 -11.99 5.87
C ASN A 8 -22.21 -11.15 6.07
N HIS A 9 -21.39 -10.99 5.03
CA HIS A 9 -20.12 -10.30 5.17
C HIS A 9 -20.26 -8.78 5.25
N ILE A 10 -19.31 -8.15 5.93
CA ILE A 10 -19.17 -6.69 5.93
C ILE A 10 -18.74 -6.24 4.53
N ILE A 11 -19.37 -5.20 4.01
CA ILE A 11 -18.92 -4.52 2.81
C ILE A 11 -18.03 -3.36 3.20
N MET A 12 -16.77 -3.40 2.78
CA MET A 12 -15.83 -2.31 2.96
C MET A 12 -15.95 -1.33 1.80
N LEU A 13 -16.27 -0.08 2.08
CA LEU A 13 -16.49 0.98 1.10
C LEU A 13 -15.31 1.95 1.06
N GLY A 14 -14.72 2.08 -0.11
CA GLY A 14 -13.71 3.09 -0.40
C GLY A 14 -14.30 4.37 -0.99
N ALA A 15 -13.72 5.50 -0.65
CA ALA A 15 -14.11 6.81 -1.16
C ALA A 15 -13.33 7.18 -2.44
N PRO A 16 -13.82 8.13 -3.25
CA PRO A 16 -13.03 8.72 -4.32
C PRO A 16 -11.70 9.32 -3.82
N GLN A 17 -10.80 9.64 -4.77
CA GLN A 17 -9.49 10.22 -4.49
C GLN A 17 -8.65 9.36 -3.52
N TRP A 18 -8.39 8.12 -3.96
CA TRP A 18 -7.59 7.14 -3.18
C TRP A 18 -8.10 6.93 -1.76
N ASN A 19 -9.41 6.79 -1.61
CA ASN A 19 -10.10 6.62 -0.33
C ASN A 19 -9.91 7.80 0.66
N GLY A 20 -9.72 9.02 0.13
CA GLY A 20 -9.51 10.22 0.94
C GLY A 20 -10.71 11.16 1.03
N ASN A 21 -11.68 11.08 0.13
CA ASN A 21 -12.79 12.02 0.04
C ASN A 21 -14.15 11.37 0.34
N PHE A 22 -14.59 11.47 1.58
CA PHE A 22 -15.86 10.91 2.05
C PHE A 22 -17.08 11.83 1.87
N LYS A 23 -16.90 13.07 1.40
CA LYS A 23 -18.02 14.01 1.21
C LYS A 23 -19.21 13.47 0.41
N PRO A 24 -19.02 12.65 -0.65
CA PRO A 24 -20.14 12.10 -1.41
C PRO A 24 -21.04 11.13 -0.62
N PHE A 25 -20.55 10.59 0.50
CA PHE A 25 -21.25 9.57 1.28
C PHE A 25 -21.99 10.11 2.51
N LYS A 26 -22.01 11.41 2.73
CA LYS A 26 -22.53 12.04 3.95
C LYS A 26 -23.97 11.60 4.32
N ASP A 27 -24.78 11.28 3.31
CA ASP A 27 -26.19 10.90 3.49
C ASP A 27 -26.49 9.46 3.00
N TRP A 28 -25.43 8.65 2.81
CA TRP A 28 -25.50 7.36 2.14
C TRP A 28 -25.26 6.17 3.08
N ILE A 29 -26.11 6.00 4.07
CA ILE A 29 -26.11 4.76 4.88
C ILE A 29 -27.32 3.95 4.44
N TYR A 30 -27.08 2.86 3.72
CA TYR A 30 -28.12 1.99 3.15
C TYR A 30 -28.04 0.53 3.63
N ASP A 31 -27.08 0.23 4.52
CA ASP A 31 -26.81 -1.13 4.98
C ASP A 31 -26.14 -1.05 6.35
N ASP A 32 -26.50 -1.94 7.26
CA ASP A 32 -25.99 -2.00 8.63
C ASP A 32 -24.66 -2.77 8.77
N LYS A 33 -24.23 -3.45 7.71
CA LYS A 33 -22.97 -4.19 7.63
C LYS A 33 -21.97 -3.52 6.68
N LEU A 34 -21.76 -2.23 6.89
CA LEU A 34 -20.77 -1.44 6.16
C LEU A 34 -19.60 -1.07 7.06
N MET A 35 -18.45 -0.92 6.46
CA MET A 35 -17.24 -0.33 7.05
C MET A 35 -16.58 0.59 6.03
N TRP A 36 -16.11 1.74 6.47
CA TRP A 36 -15.36 2.65 5.63
C TRP A 36 -13.89 2.24 5.53
N THR A 37 -13.26 2.45 4.39
CA THR A 37 -11.81 2.34 4.28
C THR A 37 -11.19 3.63 3.76
N CYS A 38 -10.08 4.03 4.36
CA CYS A 38 -9.27 5.17 3.96
C CYS A 38 -7.82 4.75 3.75
N HIS A 39 -7.04 5.57 3.02
CA HIS A 39 -5.63 5.32 2.74
C HIS A 39 -4.80 6.56 3.05
N ARG A 40 -3.57 6.38 3.55
CA ARG A 40 -2.66 7.49 3.79
C ARG A 40 -1.20 7.06 3.75
N TYR A 41 -0.41 7.77 2.96
CA TYR A 41 1.00 7.48 2.74
C TYR A 41 1.96 8.59 3.16
N GLY A 42 1.49 9.72 3.64
CA GLY A 42 2.36 10.84 3.97
C GLY A 42 1.66 12.01 4.64
N GLY A 43 2.37 13.11 4.75
CA GLY A 43 1.97 14.29 5.50
C GLY A 43 2.20 14.12 7.00
N ASP A 44 1.53 14.91 7.82
CA ASP A 44 1.61 14.81 9.27
C ASP A 44 1.03 13.46 9.76
N PRO A 45 1.79 12.64 10.52
CA PRO A 45 1.34 11.35 11.03
C PRO A 45 0.51 11.44 12.31
N THR A 46 0.18 12.63 12.77
CA THR A 46 -0.50 12.83 14.06
C THR A 46 -2.01 12.97 13.93
N ARG A 47 -2.71 12.86 15.06
CA ARG A 47 -4.17 12.88 15.13
C ARG A 47 -4.86 14.05 14.41
N PRO A 48 -4.39 15.30 14.45
CA PRO A 48 -5.00 16.40 13.72
C PRO A 48 -5.15 16.14 12.21
N ALA A 49 -4.20 15.44 11.62
CA ALA A 49 -4.18 15.16 10.19
C ALA A 49 -5.18 14.09 9.74
N ILE A 50 -5.82 13.37 10.67
CA ILE A 50 -6.84 12.35 10.40
C ILE A 50 -8.21 12.70 10.98
N MET A 51 -8.38 13.93 11.49
CA MET A 51 -9.64 14.33 12.11
C MET A 51 -10.83 14.22 11.17
N ASN A 52 -10.63 14.51 9.88
CA ASN A 52 -11.67 14.35 8.86
C ASN A 52 -12.19 12.89 8.76
N PHE A 53 -11.33 11.91 8.96
CA PHE A 53 -11.72 10.50 8.97
C PHE A 53 -12.46 10.13 10.25
N ILE A 54 -11.97 10.62 11.40
CA ILE A 54 -12.61 10.41 12.70
C ILE A 54 -14.00 11.05 12.72
N GLU A 55 -14.12 12.30 12.32
CA GLU A 55 -15.41 13.02 12.26
C GLU A 55 -16.41 12.33 11.32
N PHE A 56 -15.95 11.85 10.17
CA PHE A 56 -16.81 11.14 9.24
C PHE A 56 -17.27 9.80 9.84
N ARG A 57 -16.37 9.02 10.42
CA ARG A 57 -16.68 7.77 11.13
C ARG A 57 -17.74 8.00 12.19
N ASP A 58 -17.54 9.00 13.05
CA ASP A 58 -18.41 9.31 14.18
C ASP A 58 -19.77 9.82 13.71
N SER A 59 -19.80 10.64 12.64
CA SER A 59 -21.07 11.17 12.07
C SER A 59 -21.92 10.08 11.43
N THR A 60 -21.32 9.02 10.91
CA THR A 60 -22.03 7.91 10.29
C THR A 60 -22.29 6.76 11.25
N ASN A 61 -21.70 6.79 12.44
CA ASN A 61 -21.69 5.71 13.41
C ASN A 61 -21.32 4.34 12.81
N MET A 62 -20.36 4.35 11.88
CA MET A 62 -19.89 3.16 11.17
C MET A 62 -18.38 2.99 11.33
N PRO A 63 -17.89 1.74 11.48
CA PRO A 63 -16.46 1.50 11.63
C PRO A 63 -15.65 2.06 10.45
N MET A 64 -14.44 2.49 10.74
CA MET A 64 -13.45 2.89 9.74
C MET A 64 -12.18 2.05 9.87
N TYR A 65 -11.58 1.72 8.75
CA TYR A 65 -10.37 0.96 8.66
C TYR A 65 -9.36 1.67 7.73
N MET A 66 -8.13 1.82 8.19
CA MET A 66 -7.06 2.36 7.37
C MET A 66 -6.50 1.23 6.49
N GLY A 67 -7.04 1.09 5.29
CA GLY A 67 -6.77 -0.02 4.37
C GLY A 67 -5.36 -0.05 3.83
N GLU A 68 -4.69 1.11 3.78
CA GLU A 68 -3.29 1.19 3.36
C GLU A 68 -2.56 2.30 4.10
N ILE A 69 -1.42 1.94 4.71
CA ILE A 69 -0.43 2.85 5.27
C ILE A 69 0.98 2.42 4.85
N GLY A 70 1.96 3.28 5.00
CA GLY A 70 3.36 2.94 4.76
C GLY A 70 3.98 3.67 3.58
N HIS A 71 4.93 3.03 2.89
CA HIS A 71 5.71 3.62 1.81
C HIS A 71 6.35 4.95 2.22
N ASN A 72 6.73 5.06 3.48
CA ASN A 72 7.33 6.22 4.13
C ASN A 72 8.51 5.78 5.00
N THR A 73 9.07 6.67 5.83
CA THR A 73 10.11 6.28 6.79
C THR A 73 9.53 5.45 7.93
N ASP A 74 10.38 4.66 8.58
CA ASP A 74 9.98 3.82 9.71
C ASP A 74 9.45 4.68 10.88
N GLU A 75 10.04 5.86 11.14
CA GLU A 75 9.60 6.79 12.18
C GLU A 75 8.22 7.37 11.90
N TRP A 76 7.96 7.76 10.65
CA TRP A 76 6.64 8.21 10.23
C TRP A 76 5.61 7.12 10.45
N GLN A 77 5.92 5.91 10.02
CA GLN A 77 5.03 4.77 10.10
C GLN A 77 4.71 4.38 11.54
N GLU A 78 5.72 4.34 12.42
CA GLU A 78 5.52 4.05 13.84
C GLU A 78 4.59 5.07 14.49
N THR A 79 4.83 6.36 14.22
CA THR A 79 3.99 7.45 14.74
C THR A 79 2.57 7.32 14.21
N PHE A 80 2.40 7.03 12.93
CA PHE A 80 1.09 6.90 12.33
C PHE A 80 0.33 5.67 12.83
N CYS A 81 0.98 4.52 13.00
CA CYS A 81 0.39 3.33 13.60
C CYS A 81 -0.12 3.62 15.02
N ARG A 82 0.67 4.33 15.84
CA ARG A 82 0.24 4.78 17.17
C ARG A 82 -0.99 5.68 17.10
N THR A 83 -1.01 6.61 16.17
CA THR A 83 -2.16 7.50 15.94
C THR A 83 -3.42 6.72 15.59
N MET A 84 -3.31 5.66 14.79
CA MET A 84 -4.44 4.79 14.44
C MET A 84 -4.94 4.02 15.67
N GLU A 85 -4.03 3.44 16.47
CA GLU A 85 -4.36 2.74 17.71
C GLU A 85 -5.10 3.65 18.70
N GLU A 86 -4.59 4.87 18.93
CA GLU A 86 -5.22 5.88 19.79
C GLU A 86 -6.58 6.37 19.28
N ALA A 87 -6.79 6.33 17.96
CA ALA A 87 -8.07 6.65 17.32
C ALA A 87 -9.05 5.47 17.28
N ASN A 88 -8.65 4.29 17.75
CA ASN A 88 -9.39 3.04 17.61
C ASN A 88 -9.75 2.74 16.15
N ILE A 89 -8.79 2.88 15.24
CA ILE A 89 -8.89 2.57 13.83
C ILE A 89 -7.90 1.45 13.51
N GLY A 90 -8.39 0.30 13.06
CA GLY A 90 -7.54 -0.77 12.56
C GLY A 90 -6.84 -0.38 11.26
N TYR A 91 -5.69 -0.98 10.98
CA TYR A 91 -4.90 -0.63 9.79
C TYR A 91 -4.21 -1.84 9.17
N THR A 92 -3.88 -1.72 7.87
CA THR A 92 -2.99 -2.60 7.13
C THR A 92 -1.88 -1.79 6.47
N PHE A 93 -0.74 -2.43 6.32
CA PHE A 93 0.43 -1.79 5.71
C PHE A 93 0.51 -2.07 4.20
N TRP A 94 1.17 -1.16 3.48
CA TRP A 94 1.50 -1.25 2.06
C TRP A 94 2.93 -0.77 1.81
N PRO A 95 3.73 -1.47 0.98
CA PRO A 95 3.45 -2.79 0.42
C PRO A 95 4.00 -3.92 1.29
N TYR A 96 3.45 -5.12 1.11
CA TYR A 96 4.00 -6.32 1.72
C TYR A 96 5.40 -6.64 1.17
N LYS A 97 5.57 -6.55 -0.15
CA LYS A 97 6.81 -6.88 -0.82
C LYS A 97 7.11 -5.92 -1.98
N LYS A 98 8.34 -5.45 -2.06
CA LYS A 98 8.85 -4.68 -3.20
C LYS A 98 10.38 -4.73 -3.29
N ILE A 99 10.94 -4.12 -4.31
CA ILE A 99 12.39 -4.01 -4.45
C ILE A 99 12.93 -3.11 -3.32
N ARG A 100 13.94 -3.59 -2.60
CA ARG A 100 14.73 -2.93 -1.56
C ARG A 100 13.98 -2.68 -0.26
N ASN A 101 13.57 -1.44 0.05
CA ASN A 101 13.14 -0.97 1.38
C ASN A 101 11.70 -0.44 1.39
N SER A 102 11.25 0.07 2.53
CA SER A 102 9.90 0.58 2.78
C SER A 102 8.81 -0.45 2.43
N CYS A 103 9.00 -1.67 2.89
CA CYS A 103 8.09 -2.79 2.75
C CYS A 103 8.38 -3.83 3.83
N PHE A 104 7.48 -4.77 4.03
CA PHE A 104 7.68 -5.85 4.99
C PHE A 104 8.82 -6.78 4.56
N SER A 105 8.86 -7.14 3.28
CA SER A 105 9.83 -8.08 2.72
C SER A 105 10.47 -7.50 1.46
N GLY A 106 11.77 -7.29 1.47
CA GLY A 106 12.54 -6.66 0.40
C GLY A 106 13.06 -7.67 -0.63
N ILE A 107 12.85 -7.38 -1.92
CA ILE A 107 13.46 -8.13 -3.02
C ILE A 107 14.83 -7.53 -3.31
N THR A 108 15.87 -8.36 -3.31
CA THR A 108 17.19 -7.96 -3.79
C THR A 108 17.18 -7.96 -5.32
N PRO A 109 17.43 -6.82 -5.99
CA PRO A 109 17.48 -6.78 -7.45
C PRO A 109 18.54 -7.74 -7.98
N PRO A 110 18.24 -8.56 -8.98
CA PRO A 110 19.24 -9.43 -9.61
C PRO A 110 20.25 -8.63 -10.45
N GLU A 111 21.29 -9.29 -10.87
CA GLU A 111 22.28 -8.74 -11.78
C GLU A 111 21.62 -8.19 -13.06
N ASN A 112 22.09 -7.00 -13.53
CA ASN A 112 21.57 -6.31 -14.71
C ASN A 112 20.08 -5.90 -14.67
N TRP A 113 19.43 -5.94 -13.51
CA TRP A 113 18.06 -5.43 -13.36
C TRP A 113 17.98 -3.93 -13.65
N ASP A 114 19.03 -3.17 -13.32
CA ASP A 114 19.18 -1.75 -13.63
C ASP A 114 19.05 -1.47 -15.14
N LYS A 115 19.59 -2.32 -16.01
CA LYS A 115 19.48 -2.21 -17.47
C LYS A 115 18.05 -2.39 -17.97
N VAL A 116 17.26 -3.24 -17.32
CA VAL A 116 15.84 -3.40 -17.61
C VAL A 116 15.07 -2.14 -17.22
N ILE A 117 15.39 -1.56 -16.05
CA ILE A 117 14.77 -0.31 -15.60
C ILE A 117 15.16 0.87 -16.51
N GLU A 118 16.45 1.05 -16.81
CA GLU A 118 16.92 2.09 -17.73
C GLU A 118 16.15 2.06 -19.06
N PHE A 119 15.93 0.87 -19.62
CA PHE A 119 15.11 0.74 -20.83
C PHE A 119 13.65 1.10 -20.59
N SER A 120 13.09 0.73 -19.44
CA SER A 120 11.70 1.03 -19.12
C SER A 120 11.42 2.53 -18.98
N GLU A 121 12.44 3.30 -18.56
CA GLU A 121 12.39 4.74 -18.33
C GLU A 121 12.92 5.58 -19.50
N ALA A 122 13.53 4.93 -20.49
CA ALA A 122 14.07 5.61 -21.67
C ALA A 122 12.98 6.28 -22.51
N SER A 123 13.34 7.35 -23.23
CA SER A 123 12.46 7.98 -24.22
C SER A 123 11.99 6.98 -25.26
N ARG A 124 10.69 7.01 -25.57
CA ARG A 124 10.03 6.09 -26.52
C ARG A 124 9.24 6.85 -27.58
N SER A 125 9.63 8.07 -27.88
CA SER A 125 8.93 8.94 -28.84
C SER A 125 9.05 8.44 -30.28
N THR A 126 10.14 7.73 -30.58
CA THR A 126 10.40 7.19 -31.92
C THR A 126 10.87 5.74 -31.87
N PHE A 127 10.67 5.04 -32.99
CA PHE A 127 11.19 3.69 -33.16
C PHE A 127 12.72 3.60 -33.04
N PHE A 128 13.42 4.63 -33.50
CA PHE A 128 14.89 4.71 -33.40
C PHE A 128 15.37 4.83 -31.97
N GLU A 129 14.70 5.63 -31.13
CA GLU A 129 15.01 5.76 -29.70
C GLU A 129 14.77 4.44 -28.97
N ILE A 130 13.64 3.79 -29.23
CA ILE A 130 13.32 2.48 -28.64
C ILE A 130 14.41 1.46 -28.98
N ARG A 131 14.81 1.42 -30.25
CA ARG A 131 15.85 0.49 -30.73
C ARG A 131 17.22 0.79 -30.14
N ALA A 132 17.58 2.06 -30.02
CA ALA A 132 18.87 2.48 -29.48
C ALA A 132 18.98 2.21 -27.96
N ALA A 133 17.88 2.36 -27.22
CA ALA A 133 17.84 2.13 -25.77
C ALA A 133 17.71 0.65 -25.40
N ARG A 134 17.35 -0.23 -26.35
CA ARG A 134 17.08 -1.65 -26.06
C ARG A 134 18.34 -2.35 -25.55
N PRO A 135 18.27 -2.97 -24.36
CA PRO A 135 19.37 -3.77 -23.83
C PRO A 135 19.56 -5.06 -24.65
N ASP A 136 20.65 -5.74 -24.41
CA ASP A 136 20.84 -7.10 -24.94
C ASP A 136 19.67 -7.99 -24.52
N GLN A 137 19.13 -8.74 -25.48
CA GLN A 137 17.89 -9.47 -25.28
C GLN A 137 18.06 -10.67 -24.34
N GLU A 138 19.19 -11.36 -24.43
CA GLU A 138 19.45 -12.55 -23.59
C GLU A 138 19.73 -12.11 -22.15
N MET A 139 20.53 -11.07 -21.98
CA MET A 139 20.81 -10.46 -20.68
C MET A 139 19.53 -9.96 -20.02
N ALA A 140 18.68 -9.22 -20.73
CA ALA A 140 17.43 -8.71 -20.18
C ALA A 140 16.45 -9.86 -19.82
N ARG A 141 16.37 -10.89 -20.66
CA ARG A 141 15.56 -12.08 -20.37
C ARG A 141 16.07 -12.79 -19.11
N LYS A 142 17.38 -12.96 -18.99
CA LYS A 142 17.97 -13.56 -17.79
C LYS A 142 17.65 -12.75 -16.55
N ALA A 143 17.85 -11.42 -16.57
CA ALA A 143 17.55 -10.55 -15.46
C ALA A 143 16.08 -10.63 -15.02
N MET A 144 15.13 -10.73 -15.97
CA MET A 144 13.72 -10.90 -15.67
C MET A 144 13.40 -12.27 -15.05
N LEU A 145 14.04 -13.34 -15.51
CA LEU A 145 13.88 -14.68 -14.91
C LEU A 145 14.48 -14.74 -13.51
N ASP A 146 15.68 -14.18 -13.33
CA ASP A 146 16.32 -14.07 -12.02
C ASP A 146 15.50 -13.22 -11.04
N PHE A 147 14.79 -12.19 -11.54
CA PHE A 147 13.86 -11.42 -10.73
C PHE A 147 12.68 -12.24 -10.22
N ILE A 148 12.13 -13.14 -11.05
CA ILE A 148 11.07 -14.05 -10.61
C ILE A 148 11.58 -14.91 -9.45
N GLU A 149 12.80 -15.45 -9.57
CA GLU A 149 13.41 -16.24 -8.50
C GLU A 149 13.70 -15.41 -7.25
N ALA A 150 14.30 -14.23 -7.42
CA ALA A 150 14.57 -13.30 -6.31
C ALA A 150 13.28 -12.83 -5.60
N SER A 151 12.15 -12.83 -6.29
CA SER A 151 10.85 -12.42 -5.74
C SER A 151 10.13 -13.54 -4.98
N ARG A 152 10.62 -14.76 -4.94
CA ARG A 152 10.07 -15.79 -4.08
C ARG A 152 10.22 -15.42 -2.62
N PHE A 153 9.25 -15.78 -1.79
CA PHE A 153 9.21 -15.37 -0.39
C PHE A 153 10.49 -15.78 0.36
N GLU A 154 10.95 -16.98 0.16
CA GLU A 154 12.15 -17.55 0.77
C GLU A 154 13.45 -16.84 0.41
N ASN A 155 13.48 -16.08 -0.70
CA ASN A 155 14.62 -15.33 -1.18
C ASN A 155 14.55 -13.83 -0.83
N CYS A 156 13.44 -13.38 -0.24
CA CYS A 156 13.26 -11.99 0.18
C CYS A 156 13.87 -11.74 1.56
N VAL A 157 14.29 -10.52 1.80
CA VAL A 157 14.93 -10.11 3.06
C VAL A 157 13.91 -9.36 3.93
N PRO A 158 13.59 -9.84 5.14
CA PRO A 158 12.77 -9.11 6.09
C PRO A 158 13.35 -7.72 6.38
N GLN A 159 12.50 -6.70 6.35
CA GLN A 159 12.89 -5.32 6.63
C GLN A 159 12.59 -5.01 8.10
N GLU A 160 13.53 -5.33 8.99
CA GLU A 160 13.35 -5.30 10.44
C GLU A 160 12.91 -3.93 10.98
N GLY A 161 13.42 -2.83 10.42
CA GLY A 161 13.00 -1.47 10.78
C GLY A 161 11.53 -1.25 10.46
N TYR A 162 11.14 -1.59 9.24
CA TYR A 162 9.76 -1.49 8.79
C TYR A 162 8.81 -2.38 9.62
N ILE A 163 9.21 -3.63 9.91
CA ILE A 163 8.42 -4.56 10.72
C ILE A 163 8.19 -4.00 12.12
N ARG A 164 9.25 -3.48 12.77
CA ARG A 164 9.13 -2.86 14.10
C ARG A 164 8.21 -1.64 14.08
N SER A 165 8.28 -0.82 13.03
CA SER A 165 7.46 0.40 12.91
C SER A 165 5.98 0.12 12.77
N LEU A 166 5.59 -1.09 12.35
CA LEU A 166 4.20 -1.53 12.29
C LEU A 166 3.57 -1.77 13.66
N ARG A 167 4.38 -1.80 14.73
CA ARG A 167 3.92 -2.03 16.11
C ARG A 167 3.08 -3.31 16.28
N MET A 168 3.32 -4.29 15.41
CA MET A 168 2.68 -5.61 15.54
C MET A 168 3.13 -6.23 16.87
N LYS A 169 2.16 -6.56 17.71
CA LYS A 169 2.46 -7.29 18.95
C LYS A 169 2.86 -8.71 18.59
N ASP A 170 3.92 -9.20 19.22
CA ASP A 170 4.21 -10.62 19.17
C ASP A 170 2.97 -11.36 19.68
N SER A 171 2.51 -12.35 18.93
CA SER A 171 1.45 -13.23 19.41
C SER A 171 2.01 -14.02 20.59
N GLU A 172 1.54 -13.71 21.81
CA GLU A 172 1.77 -14.53 22.98
C GLU A 172 1.25 -15.97 22.81
#